data_2c62fd36e669b5c83bb641f8ab2d11e9
#
_entry.id   2c62fd36e669b5c83bb641f8ab2d11e9
#
_cell.length_a   1.000
_cell.length_b   1.000
_cell.length_c   1.000
_cell.angle_alpha   90.00
_cell.angle_beta   90.00
_cell.angle_gamma   90.00
#
_symmetry.space_group_name_H-M   'P 1'
#
loop_
_entity.id
_entity.type
_entity.pdbx_description
1 polymer ?
#
loop_
_entity_poly.entity_id
_entity_poly.type
_entity_poly.pdbx_seq_one_letter_code
_entity_poly.pdbx_strand_id
1 'polypeptide(L)'
;MKKLILLLFISLVFACSDNTNIEVQDGENLLLIGNSFFRPYAENLDIVALDAGYQNHNSTLVFRGGENGRPINFWNDSTSQEHQEIKYTLDQGNIDVFGMTSGHDLGDGISGYRYWIEYALQNNPNITIFISISPFDFPAGDPNGTRPNWNLFSIENGFKSIQELYEYYVNEIIHKEIVD
;
A
#
# COMPACT_ATOMS: atom_id res chain seq x y z
N MET A 1 35.47 39.50 -63.02
CA MET A 1 35.93 39.10 -61.67
C MET A 1 34.70 38.66 -60.84
N LYS A 2 34.55 37.39 -60.71
CA LYS A 2 33.43 36.83 -59.94
C LYS A 2 33.85 36.64 -58.44
N LYS A 3 33.24 37.39 -57.55
CA LYS A 3 33.47 37.24 -56.10
C LYS A 3 32.71 35.99 -55.58
N LEU A 4 33.47 35.00 -55.15
CA LEU A 4 32.96 33.79 -54.49
C LEU A 4 32.71 34.13 -53.02
N ILE A 5 31.49 34.21 -52.65
CA ILE A 5 31.09 34.37 -51.23
C ILE A 5 31.02 32.97 -50.62
N LEU A 6 32.01 32.64 -49.78
CA LEU A 6 32.03 31.40 -48.98
C LEU A 6 31.14 31.60 -47.75
N LEU A 7 29.94 31.05 -47.81
CA LEU A 7 29.04 31.01 -46.66
C LEU A 7 29.49 29.89 -45.72
N LEU A 8 30.16 30.30 -44.65
CA LEU A 8 30.57 29.39 -43.58
C LEU A 8 29.32 29.08 -42.71
N PHE A 9 28.69 27.93 -42.94
CA PHE A 9 27.67 27.42 -42.06
C PHE A 9 28.34 26.90 -40.77
N ILE A 10 28.36 27.74 -39.75
CA ILE A 10 28.66 27.29 -38.37
C ILE A 10 27.42 26.60 -37.85
N SER A 11 27.36 25.28 -37.97
CA SER A 11 26.40 24.44 -37.26
C SER A 11 26.73 24.52 -35.78
N LEU A 12 26.01 25.39 -35.07
CA LEU A 12 25.93 25.36 -33.61
C LEU A 12 25.26 24.04 -33.20
N VAL A 13 26.09 23.04 -32.95
CA VAL A 13 25.66 21.85 -32.22
C VAL A 13 25.40 22.30 -30.79
N PHE A 14 24.15 22.69 -30.49
CA PHE A 14 23.69 22.73 -29.13
C PHE A 14 23.65 21.27 -28.66
N ALA A 15 24.74 20.81 -28.08
CA ALA A 15 24.71 19.66 -27.23
C ALA A 15 23.81 20.07 -26.06
N CYS A 16 22.54 19.64 -26.07
CA CYS A 16 21.77 19.54 -24.86
C CYS A 16 22.54 18.55 -23.99
N SER A 17 23.36 19.09 -23.13
CA SER A 17 23.77 18.39 -21.92
C SER A 17 22.51 18.37 -21.03
N ASP A 18 21.72 17.33 -21.16
CA ASP A 18 20.77 16.99 -20.13
C ASP A 18 21.57 16.63 -18.87
N ASN A 19 22.08 17.65 -18.20
CA ASN A 19 22.36 17.54 -16.78
C ASN A 19 20.99 17.44 -16.11
N THR A 20 20.35 16.28 -16.20
CA THR A 20 19.38 15.87 -15.20
C THR A 20 20.17 15.76 -13.91
N ASN A 21 20.27 16.87 -13.18
CA ASN A 21 20.47 16.77 -11.75
C ASN A 21 19.28 15.94 -11.29
N ILE A 22 19.49 14.65 -11.10
CA ILE A 22 18.55 13.81 -10.38
C ILE A 22 18.56 14.45 -9.00
N GLU A 23 17.52 15.21 -8.71
CA GLU A 23 17.30 15.77 -7.39
C GLU A 23 17.11 14.54 -6.50
N VAL A 24 18.09 14.30 -5.65
CA VAL A 24 18.05 13.17 -4.73
C VAL A 24 16.87 13.44 -3.79
N GLN A 25 15.86 12.62 -3.89
CA GLN A 25 14.71 12.68 -3.00
C GLN A 25 14.98 11.78 -1.79
N ASP A 26 14.73 12.30 -0.59
CA ASP A 26 14.73 11.45 0.60
C ASP A 26 13.56 10.46 0.52
N GLY A 27 13.84 9.22 0.84
CA GLY A 27 12.84 8.20 0.99
C GLY A 27 12.11 8.30 2.33
N GLU A 28 11.23 7.35 2.57
CA GLU A 28 10.39 7.31 3.76
C GLU A 28 10.65 6.02 4.54
N ASN A 29 10.39 6.05 5.84
CA ASN A 29 10.36 4.88 6.69
C ASN A 29 8.97 4.30 6.72
N LEU A 30 8.81 3.09 6.21
CA LEU A 30 7.54 2.41 6.11
C LEU A 30 7.42 1.29 7.14
N LEU A 31 6.23 1.13 7.69
CA LEU A 31 5.79 -0.09 8.35
C LEU A 31 4.64 -0.67 7.55
N LEU A 32 4.79 -1.89 7.03
CA LEU A 32 3.79 -2.53 6.18
C LEU A 32 3.39 -3.87 6.80
N ILE A 33 2.10 -4.01 7.12
CA ILE A 33 1.57 -5.22 7.75
C ILE A 33 0.46 -5.84 6.90
N GLY A 34 0.36 -7.17 6.93
CA GLY A 34 -0.70 -7.80 6.16
C GLY A 34 -0.54 -9.29 5.92
N ASN A 35 -1.12 -9.72 4.82
CA ASN A 35 -1.12 -11.12 4.38
C ASN A 35 -0.33 -11.34 3.08
N SER A 36 -0.41 -12.55 2.55
CA SER A 36 0.30 -12.96 1.33
C SER A 36 -0.10 -12.20 0.06
N PHE A 37 -1.25 -11.54 0.02
CA PHE A 37 -1.65 -10.69 -1.11
C PHE A 37 -0.86 -9.40 -1.17
N PHE A 38 -0.62 -8.79 -0.03
CA PHE A 38 0.10 -7.53 0.06
C PHE A 38 1.61 -7.70 0.02
N ARG A 39 2.10 -8.81 0.57
CA ARG A 39 3.52 -9.09 0.74
C ARG A 39 4.38 -8.88 -0.51
N PRO A 40 4.02 -9.40 -1.71
CA PRO A 40 4.85 -9.22 -2.91
C PRO A 40 5.01 -7.76 -3.32
N TYR A 41 4.00 -6.93 -3.09
CA TYR A 41 4.07 -5.50 -3.37
C TYR A 41 5.01 -4.81 -2.39
N ALA A 42 4.83 -5.10 -1.10
CA ALA A 42 5.62 -4.52 -0.03
C ALA A 42 7.12 -4.88 -0.14
N GLU A 43 7.44 -6.14 -0.45
CA GLU A 43 8.82 -6.62 -0.62
C GLU A 43 9.57 -5.96 -1.80
N ASN A 44 8.84 -5.39 -2.76
CA ASN A 44 9.45 -4.71 -3.92
C ASN A 44 9.49 -3.19 -3.79
N LEU A 45 8.85 -2.59 -2.78
CA LEU A 45 8.79 -1.13 -2.65
C LEU A 45 10.17 -0.49 -2.49
N ASP A 46 11.06 -1.07 -1.68
CA ASP A 46 12.40 -0.54 -1.49
C ASP A 46 13.22 -0.55 -2.78
N ILE A 47 13.05 -1.59 -3.61
CA ILE A 47 13.71 -1.69 -4.92
C ILE A 47 13.18 -0.62 -5.86
N VAL A 48 11.85 -0.47 -5.94
CA VAL A 48 11.20 0.52 -6.79
C VAL A 48 11.55 1.95 -6.36
N ALA A 49 11.59 2.21 -5.05
CA ALA A 49 11.99 3.51 -4.52
C ALA A 49 13.45 3.85 -4.90
N LEU A 50 14.36 2.89 -4.74
CA LEU A 50 15.77 3.07 -5.13
C LEU A 50 15.91 3.32 -6.63
N ASP A 51 15.21 2.55 -7.47
CA ASP A 51 15.21 2.72 -8.94
C ASP A 51 14.61 4.07 -9.36
N ALA A 52 13.66 4.59 -8.57
CA ALA A 52 13.07 5.92 -8.78
C ALA A 52 13.96 7.07 -8.26
N GLY A 53 15.11 6.77 -7.65
CA GLY A 53 16.07 7.77 -7.18
C GLY A 53 15.89 8.20 -5.71
N TYR A 54 14.97 7.57 -4.96
CA TYR A 54 14.83 7.81 -3.53
C TYR A 54 16.00 7.20 -2.77
N GLN A 55 16.55 7.98 -1.82
CA GLN A 55 17.58 7.51 -0.90
C GLN A 55 17.00 7.40 0.51
N ASN A 56 17.62 6.57 1.34
CA ASN A 56 17.18 6.35 2.72
C ASN A 56 15.75 5.79 2.86
N HIS A 57 15.18 5.23 1.78
CA HIS A 57 13.91 4.52 1.85
C HIS A 57 14.11 3.18 2.57
N ASN A 58 13.23 2.89 3.54
CA ASN A 58 13.34 1.67 4.34
C ASN A 58 11.96 1.15 4.74
N SER A 59 11.72 -0.15 4.57
CA SER A 59 10.47 -0.80 4.94
C SER A 59 10.66 -1.86 6.02
N THR A 60 9.90 -1.75 7.09
CA THR A 60 9.70 -2.83 8.05
C THR A 60 8.45 -3.62 7.64
N LEU A 61 8.61 -4.93 7.44
CA LEU A 61 7.57 -5.79 6.88
C LEU A 61 7.14 -6.85 7.90
N VAL A 62 5.86 -6.85 8.29
CA VAL A 62 5.29 -7.82 9.23
C VAL A 62 4.10 -8.52 8.60
N PHE A 63 4.26 -9.80 8.26
CA PHE A 63 3.26 -10.57 7.52
C PHE A 63 2.91 -11.89 8.17
N ARG A 64 1.61 -12.27 8.05
CA ARG A 64 1.10 -13.60 8.36
C ARG A 64 0.36 -14.17 7.16
N GLY A 65 0.21 -15.49 7.10
CA GLY A 65 -0.54 -16.15 6.03
C GLY A 65 -2.05 -15.97 6.14
N GLY A 66 -2.72 -15.74 5.02
CA GLY A 66 -4.19 -15.72 4.92
C GLY A 66 -4.86 -14.76 5.90
N GLU A 67 -5.92 -15.25 6.53
CA GLU A 67 -6.73 -14.50 7.50
C GLU A 67 -5.92 -14.02 8.72
N ASN A 68 -4.89 -14.75 9.12
CA ASN A 68 -4.05 -14.37 10.26
C ASN A 68 -3.30 -13.05 10.02
N GLY A 69 -3.12 -12.65 8.76
CA GLY A 69 -2.51 -11.38 8.39
C GLY A 69 -3.48 -10.19 8.35
N ARG A 70 -4.71 -10.33 8.82
CA ARG A 70 -5.63 -9.20 9.00
C ARG A 70 -5.20 -8.32 10.16
N PRO A 71 -5.36 -7.00 10.07
CA PRO A 71 -5.00 -6.06 11.15
C PRO A 71 -5.59 -6.44 12.51
N ILE A 72 -6.85 -6.90 12.55
CA ILE A 72 -7.50 -7.32 13.81
C ILE A 72 -6.80 -8.53 14.46
N ASN A 73 -6.30 -9.47 13.66
CA ASN A 73 -5.66 -10.66 14.18
C ASN A 73 -4.26 -10.36 14.75
N PHE A 74 -3.54 -9.41 14.16
CA PHE A 74 -2.32 -8.86 14.77
C PHE A 74 -2.63 -8.16 16.10
N TRP A 75 -3.71 -7.37 16.15
CA TRP A 75 -4.09 -6.64 17.36
C TRP A 75 -4.47 -7.56 18.52
N ASN A 76 -5.31 -8.54 18.25
CA ASN A 76 -5.84 -9.46 19.27
C ASN A 76 -4.78 -10.44 19.82
N ASP A 77 -3.76 -10.77 19.03
CA ASP A 77 -2.69 -11.67 19.44
C ASP A 77 -1.52 -10.89 20.09
N SER A 78 -1.83 -10.21 21.19
CA SER A 78 -0.93 -9.25 21.86
C SER A 78 0.38 -9.85 22.38
N THR A 79 0.47 -11.18 22.49
CA THR A 79 1.66 -11.90 22.96
C THR A 79 2.54 -12.39 21.83
N SER A 80 2.10 -12.28 20.57
CA SER A 80 2.87 -12.69 19.40
C SER A 80 4.08 -11.78 19.14
N GLN A 81 5.07 -12.36 18.50
CA GLN A 81 6.25 -11.61 18.08
C GLN A 81 5.86 -10.47 17.13
N GLU A 82 4.96 -10.74 16.18
CA GLU A 82 4.54 -9.76 15.19
C GLU A 82 3.79 -8.58 15.81
N HIS A 83 2.89 -8.81 16.76
CA HIS A 83 2.24 -7.72 17.49
C HIS A 83 3.27 -6.84 18.20
N GLN A 84 4.23 -7.47 18.88
CA GLN A 84 5.28 -6.75 19.61
C GLN A 84 6.18 -5.96 18.65
N GLU A 85 6.50 -6.53 17.49
CA GLU A 85 7.31 -5.88 16.47
C GLU A 85 6.61 -4.66 15.86
N ILE A 86 5.31 -4.78 15.54
CA ILE A 86 4.50 -3.66 15.04
C ILE A 86 4.49 -2.52 16.07
N LYS A 87 4.18 -2.85 17.33
CA LYS A 87 4.15 -1.84 18.40
C LYS A 87 5.51 -1.19 18.62
N TYR A 88 6.56 -1.99 18.73
CA TYR A 88 7.91 -1.49 18.90
C TYR A 88 8.31 -0.53 17.78
N THR A 89 7.97 -0.87 16.53
CA THR A 89 8.28 -0.04 15.38
C THR A 89 7.51 1.29 15.42
N LEU A 90 6.21 1.26 15.74
CA LEU A 90 5.39 2.48 15.89
C LEU A 90 5.83 3.34 17.08
N ASP A 91 6.27 2.73 18.17
CA ASP A 91 6.73 3.43 19.40
C ASP A 91 7.99 4.28 19.17
N GLN A 92 8.75 4.01 18.08
CA GLN A 92 9.89 4.85 17.71
C GLN A 92 9.46 6.25 17.23
N GLY A 93 8.23 6.43 16.79
CA GLY A 93 7.68 7.70 16.33
C GLY A 93 8.27 8.23 15.02
N ASN A 94 9.04 7.42 14.29
CA ASN A 94 9.77 7.80 13.08
C ASN A 94 9.28 7.09 11.81
N ILE A 95 8.10 6.47 11.86
CA ILE A 95 7.46 5.88 10.69
C ILE A 95 6.67 6.96 9.95
N ASP A 96 6.98 7.15 8.69
CA ASP A 96 6.33 8.13 7.82
C ASP A 96 5.03 7.58 7.22
N VAL A 97 5.04 6.29 6.82
CA VAL A 97 3.88 5.61 6.23
C VAL A 97 3.62 4.29 6.95
N PHE A 98 2.40 4.13 7.44
CA PHE A 98 1.92 2.86 7.99
C PHE A 98 0.91 2.23 7.05
N GLY A 99 1.30 1.14 6.39
CA GLY A 99 0.49 0.41 5.42
C GLY A 99 -0.12 -0.86 5.99
N MET A 100 -1.42 -1.05 5.75
CA MET A 100 -2.16 -2.23 6.17
C MET A 100 -2.94 -2.83 5.00
N THR A 101 -3.06 -4.16 4.96
CA THR A 101 -3.96 -4.81 3.99
C THR A 101 -5.33 -5.07 4.60
N SER A 102 -6.36 -4.96 3.77
CA SER A 102 -7.70 -5.38 4.17
C SER A 102 -7.88 -6.90 4.06
N GLY A 103 -8.51 -7.48 5.08
CA GLY A 103 -9.25 -8.73 4.88
C GLY A 103 -10.67 -8.42 4.40
N HIS A 104 -11.28 -9.37 3.70
CA HIS A 104 -12.68 -9.27 3.27
C HIS A 104 -13.65 -9.60 4.40
N ASP A 105 -13.45 -9.00 5.57
CA ASP A 105 -14.31 -9.27 6.70
C ASP A 105 -15.39 -8.20 6.83
N LEU A 106 -16.54 -8.49 6.24
CA LEU A 106 -17.71 -7.63 6.36
C LEU A 106 -18.34 -7.64 7.77
N GLY A 107 -17.90 -8.56 8.64
CA GLY A 107 -18.46 -8.71 9.98
C GLY A 107 -17.73 -7.91 11.07
N ASP A 108 -16.42 -7.72 10.94
CA ASP A 108 -15.57 -6.97 11.89
C ASP A 108 -14.66 -5.94 11.17
N GLY A 109 -15.03 -5.62 9.97
CA GLY A 109 -14.29 -5.03 8.87
C GLY A 109 -13.26 -3.96 9.20
N ILE A 110 -13.48 -3.11 10.20
CA ILE A 110 -12.66 -1.92 10.42
C ILE A 110 -12.02 -1.83 11.81
N SER A 111 -12.44 -2.65 12.78
CA SER A 111 -11.94 -2.53 14.15
C SER A 111 -10.41 -2.64 14.23
N GLY A 112 -9.83 -3.59 13.52
CA GLY A 112 -8.39 -3.77 13.48
C GLY A 112 -7.65 -2.57 12.89
N TYR A 113 -8.20 -1.94 11.85
CA TYR A 113 -7.65 -0.69 11.30
C TYR A 113 -7.72 0.44 12.31
N ARG A 114 -8.87 0.67 12.92
CA ARG A 114 -9.04 1.73 13.92
C ARG A 114 -8.06 1.60 15.06
N TYR A 115 -7.92 0.42 15.65
CA TYR A 115 -7.00 0.21 16.75
C TYR A 115 -5.54 0.54 16.38
N TRP A 116 -5.10 0.08 15.22
CA TRP A 116 -3.74 0.36 14.77
C TRP A 116 -3.54 1.81 14.33
N ILE A 117 -4.52 2.43 13.69
CA ILE A 117 -4.48 3.84 13.30
C ILE A 117 -4.43 4.73 14.54
N GLU A 118 -5.31 4.51 15.51
CA GLU A 118 -5.32 5.26 16.77
C GLU A 118 -3.98 5.13 17.50
N TYR A 119 -3.43 3.92 17.54
CA TYR A 119 -2.13 3.67 18.14
C TYR A 119 -0.99 4.38 17.40
N ALA A 120 -0.97 4.31 16.09
CA ALA A 120 0.06 4.95 15.27
C ALA A 120 0.02 6.48 15.42
N LEU A 121 -1.17 7.08 15.37
CA LEU A 121 -1.37 8.53 15.51
C LEU A 121 -1.00 9.06 16.91
N GLN A 122 -1.12 8.26 17.95
CA GLN A 122 -0.65 8.62 19.30
C GLN A 122 0.89 8.77 19.34
N ASN A 123 1.60 7.97 18.55
CA ASN A 123 3.08 7.99 18.51
C ASN A 123 3.63 8.96 17.46
N ASN A 124 2.96 9.10 16.33
CA ASN A 124 3.29 10.06 15.27
C ASN A 124 2.00 10.67 14.67
N PRO A 125 1.58 11.87 15.09
CA PRO A 125 0.38 12.52 14.55
C PRO A 125 0.46 12.86 13.05
N ASN A 126 1.64 12.84 12.45
CA ASN A 126 1.86 13.15 11.04
C ASN A 126 2.00 11.91 10.16
N ILE A 127 1.83 10.72 10.73
CA ILE A 127 1.97 9.47 9.99
C ILE A 127 0.92 9.39 8.87
N THR A 128 1.35 8.99 7.69
CA THR A 128 0.44 8.68 6.58
C THR A 128 -0.09 7.26 6.73
N ILE A 129 -1.41 7.10 6.68
CA ILE A 129 -2.04 5.79 6.70
C ILE A 129 -2.34 5.33 5.28
N PHE A 130 -1.90 4.15 4.93
CA PHE A 130 -2.15 3.50 3.65
C PHE A 130 -2.91 2.19 3.85
N ILE A 131 -4.05 2.02 3.19
CA ILE A 131 -4.85 0.79 3.24
C ILE A 131 -4.88 0.16 1.85
N SER A 132 -4.31 -1.04 1.75
CA SER A 132 -4.38 -1.87 0.54
C SER A 132 -5.60 -2.75 0.60
N ILE A 133 -6.53 -2.56 -0.34
CA ILE A 133 -7.75 -3.35 -0.44
C ILE A 133 -7.54 -4.44 -1.48
N SER A 134 -7.48 -5.69 -1.03
CA SER A 134 -7.36 -6.84 -1.93
C SER A 134 -8.65 -7.04 -2.73
N PRO A 135 -8.57 -7.44 -4.00
CA PRO A 135 -9.75 -7.87 -4.74
C PRO A 135 -10.36 -9.13 -4.11
N PHE A 136 -11.65 -9.35 -4.33
CA PHE A 136 -12.28 -10.61 -3.96
C PHE A 136 -11.69 -11.76 -4.81
N ASP A 137 -10.93 -12.63 -4.17
CA ASP A 137 -10.39 -13.82 -4.81
C ASP A 137 -11.47 -14.92 -4.91
N PHE A 138 -11.34 -15.79 -5.90
CA PHE A 138 -12.27 -16.90 -6.11
C PHE A 138 -13.76 -16.47 -6.13
N PRO A 139 -14.19 -15.64 -7.09
CA PRO A 139 -15.55 -15.08 -7.11
C PRO A 139 -16.67 -16.10 -7.01
N ALA A 140 -16.46 -17.31 -7.56
CA ALA A 140 -17.41 -18.43 -7.51
C ALA A 140 -17.15 -19.41 -6.34
N GLY A 141 -16.26 -19.07 -5.41
CA GLY A 141 -15.73 -19.99 -4.42
C GLY A 141 -14.68 -20.92 -4.99
N ASP A 142 -13.97 -21.63 -4.13
CA ASP A 142 -13.02 -22.65 -4.53
C ASP A 142 -13.69 -24.04 -4.66
N PRO A 143 -13.12 -24.99 -5.43
CA PRO A 143 -13.70 -26.32 -5.62
C PRO A 143 -13.89 -27.13 -4.34
N ASN A 144 -13.15 -26.80 -3.30
CA ASN A 144 -13.19 -27.50 -2.01
C ASN A 144 -14.18 -26.85 -1.01
N GLY A 145 -14.82 -25.72 -1.37
CA GLY A 145 -15.74 -24.99 -0.50
C GLY A 145 -15.09 -24.34 0.71
N THR A 146 -13.77 -24.11 0.68
CA THR A 146 -13.02 -23.48 1.78
C THR A 146 -13.05 -21.95 1.71
N ARG A 147 -13.48 -21.40 0.56
CA ARG A 147 -13.56 -19.96 0.32
C ARG A 147 -14.99 -19.54 -0.01
N PRO A 148 -15.39 -18.32 0.40
CA PRO A 148 -16.72 -17.81 0.10
C PRO A 148 -16.99 -17.73 -1.41
N ASN A 149 -18.23 -18.03 -1.80
CA ASN A 149 -18.71 -17.68 -3.13
C ASN A 149 -19.18 -16.22 -3.13
N TRP A 150 -18.32 -15.31 -3.50
CA TRP A 150 -18.59 -13.88 -3.47
C TRP A 150 -19.70 -13.44 -4.44
N ASN A 151 -19.87 -14.14 -5.57
CA ASN A 151 -21.00 -13.88 -6.47
C ASN A 151 -22.33 -14.20 -5.80
N LEU A 152 -22.43 -15.33 -5.12
CA LEU A 152 -23.63 -15.70 -4.39
C LEU A 152 -23.86 -14.75 -3.20
N PHE A 153 -22.82 -14.51 -2.42
CA PHE A 153 -22.87 -13.58 -1.28
C PHE A 153 -23.34 -12.18 -1.68
N SER A 154 -22.86 -11.64 -2.82
CA SER A 154 -23.29 -10.33 -3.28
C SER A 154 -24.79 -10.28 -3.58
N ILE A 155 -25.33 -11.29 -4.26
CA ILE A 155 -26.75 -11.39 -4.59
C ILE A 155 -27.61 -11.54 -3.33
N GLU A 156 -27.21 -12.40 -2.40
CA GLU A 156 -27.92 -12.64 -1.13
C GLU A 156 -27.97 -11.39 -0.23
N ASN A 157 -27.00 -10.49 -0.37
CA ASN A 157 -26.94 -9.23 0.36
C ASN A 157 -27.47 -8.02 -0.46
N GLY A 158 -28.17 -8.29 -1.58
CA GLY A 158 -28.90 -7.28 -2.34
C GLY A 158 -28.06 -6.49 -3.35
N PHE A 159 -26.82 -6.89 -3.60
CA PHE A 159 -25.98 -6.31 -4.63
C PHE A 159 -26.20 -7.00 -5.99
N LYS A 160 -26.13 -6.24 -7.08
CA LYS A 160 -26.33 -6.78 -8.44
C LYS A 160 -25.11 -7.57 -8.94
N SER A 161 -23.95 -7.30 -8.38
CA SER A 161 -22.69 -7.91 -8.78
C SER A 161 -21.65 -7.84 -7.66
N ILE A 162 -20.59 -8.63 -7.81
CA ILE A 162 -19.42 -8.57 -6.95
C ILE A 162 -18.71 -7.20 -7.03
N GLN A 163 -18.78 -6.53 -8.18
CA GLN A 163 -18.24 -5.20 -8.35
C GLN A 163 -19.00 -4.17 -7.50
N GLU A 164 -20.31 -4.21 -7.47
CA GLU A 164 -21.13 -3.33 -6.63
C GLU A 164 -20.88 -3.57 -5.13
N LEU A 165 -20.71 -4.84 -4.74
CA LEU A 165 -20.30 -5.20 -3.38
C LEU A 165 -18.92 -4.62 -3.03
N TYR A 166 -17.97 -4.72 -3.95
CA TYR A 166 -16.61 -4.18 -3.74
C TYR A 166 -16.62 -2.65 -3.62
N GLU A 167 -17.35 -1.96 -4.48
CA GLU A 167 -17.53 -0.50 -4.43
C GLU A 167 -18.18 -0.06 -3.12
N TYR A 168 -19.20 -0.79 -2.66
CA TYR A 168 -19.82 -0.56 -1.36
C TYR A 168 -18.80 -0.70 -0.23
N TYR A 169 -18.01 -1.78 -0.23
CA TYR A 169 -16.99 -2.02 0.78
C TYR A 169 -15.95 -0.89 0.83
N VAL A 170 -15.46 -0.47 -0.33
CA VAL A 170 -14.47 0.61 -0.43
C VAL A 170 -15.05 1.94 0.05
N ASN A 171 -16.22 2.32 -0.44
CA ASN A 171 -16.75 3.66 -0.22
C ASN A 171 -17.49 3.80 1.12
N GLU A 172 -18.32 2.83 1.48
CA GLU A 172 -19.20 2.95 2.65
C GLU A 172 -18.57 2.34 3.92
N ILE A 173 -17.65 1.39 3.78
CA ILE A 173 -17.00 0.78 4.94
C ILE A 173 -15.62 1.39 5.17
N ILE A 174 -14.72 1.32 4.19
CA ILE A 174 -13.35 1.78 4.40
C ILE A 174 -13.27 3.31 4.38
N HIS A 175 -13.74 3.95 3.31
CA HIS A 175 -13.59 5.40 3.17
C HIS A 175 -14.37 6.14 4.25
N LYS A 176 -15.67 5.89 4.35
CA LYS A 176 -16.56 6.63 5.24
C LYS A 176 -16.29 6.42 6.73
N GLU A 177 -15.90 5.21 7.12
CA GLU A 177 -15.73 4.88 8.53
C GLU A 177 -14.30 5.03 9.05
N ILE A 178 -13.32 5.16 8.17
CA ILE A 178 -11.91 5.33 8.54
C ILE A 178 -11.37 6.71 8.17
N VAL A 179 -11.76 7.26 7.01
CA VAL A 179 -11.22 8.51 6.48
C VAL A 179 -12.03 9.72 6.93
N ASP A 180 -13.37 9.60 7.01
CA ASP A 180 -14.28 10.65 7.48
C ASP A 180 -14.40 10.66 9.02
#